data_fe5fcea97cba04de1808fa765042e56c
#
_entry.id   fe5fcea97cba04de1808fa765042e56c
#
_cell.length_a   1.000
_cell.length_b   1.000
_cell.length_c   1.000
_cell.angle_alpha   90.00
_cell.angle_beta   90.00
_cell.angle_gamma   90.00
#
_symmetry.space_group_name_H-M   'P 1'
#
loop_
_entity.id
_entity.type
_entity.pdbx_description
1 polymer ?
#
loop_
_entity_poly.entity_id
_entity_poly.type
_entity_poly.pdbx_seq_one_letter_code
_entity_poly.pdbx_strand_id
1 'polypeptide(L)'
;MAEKDHFLDGLEGKIGRTIAKKGRLYFEVADKDLHDVVRHLFLTKGCRLSTATATEMYRGLEVLYQFSHDATGRYFCPRVVITDLKDPRMHSIAPIVKGAEWIEREMSELFGIAFDGHPHPERLLTRDHPKPPYQPLRLKRKP
;
A
#
# COMPACT_ATOMS: atom_id res chain seq x y z
N MET A 1 5.54 12.26 -24.10
CA MET A 1 5.42 10.82 -23.82
C MET A 1 6.36 10.47 -22.68
N ALA A 2 5.84 9.86 -21.63
CA ALA A 2 6.72 9.36 -20.58
C ALA A 2 7.55 8.22 -21.16
N GLU A 3 8.85 8.24 -20.97
CA GLU A 3 9.70 7.11 -21.32
C GLU A 3 9.23 5.87 -20.55
N LYS A 4 9.11 4.77 -21.27
CA LYS A 4 8.76 3.51 -20.66
C LYS A 4 9.88 3.10 -19.69
N ASP A 5 9.55 3.00 -18.42
CA ASP A 5 10.53 2.61 -17.43
C ASP A 5 10.76 1.09 -17.50
N HIS A 6 11.92 0.68 -17.94
CA HIS A 6 12.26 -0.74 -18.08
C HIS A 6 12.26 -1.50 -16.77
N PHE A 7 12.36 -0.80 -15.65
CA PHE A 7 12.29 -1.44 -14.33
C PHE A 7 10.96 -2.14 -14.09
N LEU A 8 9.90 -1.62 -14.71
CA LEU A 8 8.55 -2.15 -14.58
C LEU A 8 8.13 -3.05 -15.76
N ASP A 9 9.08 -3.48 -16.60
CA ASP A 9 8.78 -4.40 -17.68
C ASP A 9 8.20 -5.72 -17.14
N GLY A 10 7.15 -6.19 -17.76
CA GLY A 10 6.39 -7.36 -17.31
C GLY A 10 5.13 -7.02 -16.53
N LEU A 11 4.92 -5.73 -16.21
CA LEU A 11 3.76 -5.28 -15.46
C LEU A 11 2.77 -4.50 -16.33
N GLU A 12 2.87 -4.63 -17.64
CA GLU A 12 1.95 -3.96 -18.58
C GLU A 12 0.49 -4.35 -18.28
N GLY A 13 -0.38 -3.34 -18.23
CA GLY A 13 -1.79 -3.54 -17.90
C GLY A 13 -2.08 -3.68 -16.41
N LYS A 14 -1.06 -3.75 -15.58
CA LYS A 14 -1.22 -3.86 -14.11
C LYS A 14 -0.89 -2.56 -13.39
N ILE A 15 -0.35 -1.59 -14.12
CA ILE A 15 0.03 -0.29 -13.60
C ILE A 15 -0.83 0.76 -14.28
N GLY A 16 -1.48 1.59 -13.47
CA GLY A 16 -2.29 2.69 -13.95
C GLY A 16 -1.51 3.99 -14.04
N ARG A 17 -2.17 5.08 -13.64
CA ARG A 17 -1.60 6.43 -13.71
C ARG A 17 -0.24 6.50 -13.01
N THR A 18 0.77 6.99 -13.75
CA THR A 18 2.15 7.06 -13.29
C THR A 18 2.59 8.52 -13.15
N ILE A 19 3.24 8.85 -12.04
CA ILE A 19 3.80 10.16 -11.78
C ILE A 19 5.27 9.97 -11.43
N ALA A 20 6.15 10.53 -12.27
CA ALA A 20 7.59 10.48 -12.05
C ALA A 20 8.06 11.75 -11.36
N LYS A 21 8.83 11.59 -10.27
CA LYS A 21 9.54 12.68 -9.59
C LYS A 21 11.01 12.26 -9.49
N LYS A 22 11.89 13.19 -9.17
CA LYS A 22 13.31 12.89 -9.07
C LYS A 22 13.57 11.72 -8.12
N GLY A 23 14.05 10.60 -8.65
CA GLY A 23 14.37 9.41 -7.87
C GLY A 23 13.16 8.63 -7.38
N ARG A 24 11.94 9.02 -7.75
CA ARG A 24 10.71 8.37 -7.28
C ARG A 24 9.73 8.17 -8.41
N LEU A 25 9.11 7.01 -8.44
CA LEU A 25 8.07 6.68 -9.41
C LEU A 25 6.82 6.24 -8.65
N TYR A 26 5.76 7.02 -8.76
CA TYR A 26 4.46 6.71 -8.16
C TYR A 26 3.54 6.16 -9.23
N PHE A 27 2.82 5.08 -8.94
CA PHE A 27 1.88 4.51 -9.89
C PHE A 27 0.71 3.84 -9.20
N GLU A 28 -0.47 3.96 -9.80
CA GLU A 28 -1.67 3.32 -9.27
C GLU A 28 -1.68 1.84 -9.64
N VAL A 29 -2.12 1.00 -8.70
CA VAL A 29 -2.26 -0.43 -8.87
C VAL A 29 -3.63 -0.84 -8.36
N ALA A 30 -4.37 -1.61 -9.15
CA ALA A 30 -5.60 -2.20 -8.68
C ALA A 30 -5.30 -3.29 -7.64
N ASP A 31 -6.17 -3.44 -6.66
CA ASP A 31 -5.98 -4.42 -5.59
C ASP A 31 -5.73 -5.83 -6.16
N LYS A 32 -6.43 -6.21 -7.22
CA LYS A 32 -6.28 -7.52 -7.87
C LYS A 32 -4.88 -7.76 -8.45
N ASP A 33 -4.16 -6.70 -8.79
CA ASP A 33 -2.83 -6.77 -9.42
C ASP A 33 -1.70 -6.49 -8.41
N LEU A 34 -2.04 -6.15 -7.18
CA LEU A 34 -1.06 -5.71 -6.19
C LEU A 34 0.01 -6.77 -5.90
N HIS A 35 -0.40 -8.03 -5.74
CA HIS A 35 0.55 -9.11 -5.45
C HIS A 35 1.57 -9.29 -6.58
N ASP A 36 1.13 -9.20 -7.83
CA ASP A 36 2.04 -9.33 -8.97
C ASP A 36 3.07 -8.19 -9.00
N VAL A 37 2.61 -6.97 -8.74
CA VAL A 37 3.48 -5.80 -8.68
C VAL A 37 4.48 -5.93 -7.53
N VAL A 38 4.02 -6.34 -6.36
CA VAL A 38 4.88 -6.49 -5.18
C VAL A 38 5.91 -7.60 -5.38
N ARG A 39 5.51 -8.73 -5.96
CA ARG A 39 6.45 -9.80 -6.29
C ARG A 39 7.53 -9.31 -7.26
N HIS A 40 7.14 -8.54 -8.27
CA HIS A 40 8.09 -7.99 -9.22
C HIS A 40 9.12 -7.09 -8.53
N LEU A 41 8.66 -6.15 -7.71
CA LEU A 41 9.54 -5.21 -7.03
C LEU A 41 10.42 -5.92 -5.99
N PHE A 42 9.85 -6.76 -5.16
CA PHE A 42 10.53 -7.36 -4.03
C PHE A 42 11.37 -8.59 -4.42
N LEU A 43 10.77 -9.53 -5.16
CA LEU A 43 11.43 -10.79 -5.48
C LEU A 43 12.28 -10.70 -6.74
N THR A 44 11.80 -10.06 -7.79
CA THR A 44 12.51 -9.98 -9.08
C THR A 44 13.55 -8.88 -9.10
N LYS A 45 13.21 -7.69 -8.63
CA LYS A 45 14.10 -6.52 -8.67
C LYS A 45 14.90 -6.30 -7.38
N GLY A 46 14.60 -7.05 -6.31
CA GLY A 46 15.33 -6.94 -5.07
C GLY A 46 15.11 -5.64 -4.30
N CYS A 47 13.96 -4.99 -4.51
CA CYS A 47 13.63 -3.78 -3.76
C CYS A 47 13.31 -4.11 -2.31
N ARG A 48 13.67 -3.21 -1.41
CA ARG A 48 13.35 -3.29 0.01
C ARG A 48 12.11 -2.46 0.31
N LEU A 49 11.21 -2.95 1.15
CA LEU A 49 10.11 -2.12 1.63
C LEU A 49 10.65 -1.12 2.64
N SER A 50 10.58 0.17 2.28
CA SER A 50 11.04 1.25 3.14
C SER A 50 9.97 1.63 4.16
N THR A 51 8.77 1.92 3.68
CA THR A 51 7.64 2.28 4.52
C THR A 51 6.34 2.14 3.74
N ALA A 52 5.22 2.32 4.45
CA ALA A 52 3.90 2.44 3.84
C ALA A 52 3.10 3.48 4.60
N THR A 53 2.21 4.16 3.92
CA THR A 53 1.36 5.18 4.52
C THR A 53 -0.07 5.02 4.03
N ALA A 54 -1.02 5.40 4.87
CA ALA A 54 -2.42 5.48 4.49
C ALA A 54 -2.89 6.91 4.69
N THR A 55 -3.76 7.37 3.80
CA THR A 55 -4.32 8.71 3.85
C THR A 55 -5.76 8.66 3.38
N GLU A 56 -6.67 9.31 4.07
CA GLU A 56 -8.02 9.47 3.57
C GLU A 56 -8.06 10.72 2.70
N MET A 57 -8.43 10.53 1.43
CA MET A 57 -8.48 11.58 0.43
C MET A 57 -9.90 11.70 -0.12
N TYR A 58 -10.11 12.68 -0.99
CA TYR A 58 -11.42 12.92 -1.60
C TYR A 58 -11.96 11.67 -2.31
N ARG A 59 -11.09 10.94 -3.01
CA ARG A 59 -11.47 9.72 -3.75
C ARG A 59 -11.70 8.50 -2.86
N GLY A 60 -11.22 8.52 -1.63
CA GLY A 60 -11.28 7.38 -0.72
C GLY A 60 -10.01 7.26 0.11
N LEU A 61 -9.76 6.05 0.61
CA LEU A 61 -8.53 5.75 1.33
C LEU A 61 -7.44 5.36 0.34
N GLU A 62 -6.27 5.94 0.51
CA GLU A 62 -5.11 5.66 -0.33
C GLU A 62 -4.03 5.00 0.51
N VAL A 63 -3.57 3.83 0.07
CA VAL A 63 -2.45 3.13 0.69
C VAL A 63 -1.27 3.18 -0.27
N LEU A 64 -0.17 3.76 0.18
CA LEU A 64 1.04 3.93 -0.61
C LEU A 64 2.16 3.13 0.02
N TYR A 65 2.69 2.15 -0.71
CA TYR A 65 3.89 1.43 -0.32
C TYR A 65 5.10 2.07 -0.99
N GLN A 66 6.21 2.18 -0.26
CA GLN A 66 7.44 2.74 -0.80
C GLN A 66 8.53 1.68 -0.80
N PHE A 67 8.89 1.22 -2.00
CA PHE A 67 9.95 0.25 -2.21
C PHE A 67 11.22 0.97 -2.66
N SER A 68 12.32 0.66 -2.00
CA SER A 68 13.63 1.24 -2.30
C SER A 68 14.49 0.25 -3.09
N HIS A 69 15.03 0.70 -4.23
CA HIS A 69 16.06 -0.04 -4.95
C HIS A 69 17.40 0.56 -4.55
N ASP A 70 18.05 -0.04 -3.57
CA ASP A 70 19.21 0.55 -2.91
C ASP A 70 20.41 0.74 -3.86
N ALA A 71 20.58 -0.15 -4.84
CA ALA A 71 21.67 -0.05 -5.80
C ALA A 71 21.62 1.21 -6.67
N THR A 72 20.42 1.71 -6.97
CA THR A 72 20.23 2.91 -7.81
C THR A 72 19.74 4.11 -7.02
N GLY A 73 19.36 3.93 -5.76
CA GLY A 73 18.78 4.99 -4.93
C GLY A 73 17.36 5.41 -5.35
N ARG A 74 16.71 4.64 -6.21
CA ARG A 74 15.36 4.94 -6.70
C ARG A 74 14.30 4.33 -5.79
N TYR A 75 13.13 4.99 -5.74
CA TYR A 75 11.95 4.50 -5.04
C TYR A 75 10.84 4.19 -6.03
N PHE A 76 10.16 3.07 -5.80
CA PHE A 76 8.99 2.65 -6.59
C PHE A 76 7.82 2.55 -5.63
N CYS A 77 6.76 3.30 -5.90
CA CYS A 77 5.70 3.54 -4.93
C CYS A 77 4.33 3.14 -5.51
N PRO A 78 3.95 1.86 -5.39
CA PRO A 78 2.61 1.45 -5.78
C PRO A 78 1.57 2.03 -4.83
N ARG A 79 0.47 2.49 -5.42
CA ARG A 79 -0.63 3.16 -4.72
C ARG A 79 -1.92 2.41 -4.97
N VAL A 80 -2.60 2.02 -3.90
CA VAL A 80 -3.92 1.40 -3.97
C VAL A 80 -4.94 2.38 -3.42
N VAL A 81 -6.01 2.63 -4.18
CA VAL A 81 -7.11 3.50 -3.75
C VAL A 81 -8.31 2.64 -3.40
N ILE A 82 -8.81 2.79 -2.18
CA ILE A 82 -9.97 2.07 -1.68
C ILE A 82 -11.15 3.04 -1.68
N THR A 83 -12.14 2.79 -2.54
CA THR A 83 -13.29 3.69 -2.69
C THR A 83 -14.47 3.30 -1.80
N ASP A 84 -14.56 2.05 -1.37
CA ASP A 84 -15.62 1.60 -0.46
C ASP A 84 -15.23 1.95 0.98
N LEU A 85 -15.70 3.09 1.46
CA LEU A 85 -15.38 3.59 2.79
C LEU A 85 -16.20 2.93 3.91
N LYS A 86 -17.22 2.14 3.56
CA LYS A 86 -18.03 1.41 4.54
C LYS A 86 -17.36 0.10 4.93
N ASP A 87 -16.68 -0.54 3.99
CA ASP A 87 -15.95 -1.78 4.23
C ASP A 87 -14.62 -1.72 3.46
N PRO A 88 -13.69 -0.86 3.91
CA PRO A 88 -12.44 -0.70 3.18
C PRO A 88 -11.58 -1.95 3.31
N ARG A 89 -11.26 -2.56 2.18
CA ARG A 89 -10.48 -3.80 2.10
C ARG A 89 -9.45 -3.74 1.00
N MET A 90 -8.33 -4.40 1.23
CA MET A 90 -7.34 -4.68 0.19
C MET A 90 -6.56 -5.93 0.58
N HIS A 91 -5.85 -6.50 -0.39
CA HIS A 91 -4.99 -7.65 -0.09
C HIS A 91 -3.76 -7.23 0.71
N SER A 92 -3.42 -8.03 1.73
CA SER A 92 -2.18 -7.85 2.46
C SER A 92 -0.99 -8.23 1.59
N ILE A 93 0.11 -7.48 1.67
CA ILE A 93 1.37 -7.89 1.04
C ILE A 93 2.30 -8.61 2.01
N ALA A 94 1.91 -8.75 3.28
CA ALA A 94 2.72 -9.40 4.29
C ALA A 94 3.09 -10.85 3.96
N PRO A 95 2.24 -11.65 3.26
CA PRO A 95 2.65 -12.98 2.82
C PRO A 95 3.84 -12.99 1.86
N ILE A 96 4.07 -11.90 1.13
CA ILE A 96 5.21 -11.76 0.22
C ILE A 96 6.35 -11.01 0.90
N VAL A 97 6.03 -9.92 1.59
CA VAL A 97 6.98 -9.03 2.24
C VAL A 97 6.70 -9.03 3.74
N LYS A 98 7.43 -9.87 4.47
CA LYS A 98 7.21 -10.02 5.91
C LYS A 98 7.34 -8.70 6.68
N GLY A 99 8.22 -7.82 6.23
CA GLY A 99 8.38 -6.49 6.84
C GLY A 99 7.16 -5.59 6.78
N ALA A 100 6.15 -5.92 5.96
CA ALA A 100 4.90 -5.17 5.90
C ALA A 100 3.92 -5.50 7.03
N GLU A 101 4.18 -6.56 7.80
CA GLU A 101 3.22 -7.09 8.76
C GLU A 101 2.77 -6.05 9.79
N TRP A 102 3.71 -5.38 10.44
CA TRP A 102 3.38 -4.41 11.48
C TRP A 102 2.80 -3.12 10.92
N ILE A 103 3.32 -2.67 9.78
CA ILE A 103 2.86 -1.41 9.20
C ILE A 103 1.44 -1.54 8.67
N GLU A 104 1.06 -2.72 8.15
CA GLU A 104 -0.31 -2.98 7.74
C GLU A 104 -1.25 -3.06 8.96
N ARG A 105 -0.81 -3.65 10.05
CA ARG A 105 -1.58 -3.64 11.30
C ARG A 105 -1.84 -2.23 11.80
N GLU A 106 -0.82 -1.37 11.74
CA GLU A 106 -0.97 0.03 12.10
C GLU A 106 -2.01 0.74 11.22
N MET A 107 -1.90 0.60 9.89
CA MET A 107 -2.86 1.19 8.96
C MET A 107 -4.28 0.65 9.17
N SER A 108 -4.40 -0.65 9.43
CA SER A 108 -5.69 -1.28 9.72
C SER A 108 -6.34 -0.65 10.95
N GLU A 109 -5.56 -0.50 12.01
CA GLU A 109 -6.02 0.01 13.28
C GLU A 109 -6.42 1.48 13.20
N LEU A 110 -5.61 2.32 12.54
CA LEU A 110 -5.82 3.76 12.50
C LEU A 110 -6.86 4.20 11.47
N PHE A 111 -7.06 3.43 10.40
CA PHE A 111 -7.96 3.78 9.30
C PHE A 111 -9.12 2.80 9.11
N GLY A 112 -9.11 1.67 9.80
CA GLY A 112 -10.16 0.67 9.66
C GLY A 112 -10.08 -0.15 8.38
N ILE A 113 -8.92 -0.23 7.76
CA ILE A 113 -8.72 -1.01 6.53
C ILE A 113 -8.52 -2.48 6.90
N ALA A 114 -9.27 -3.39 6.26
CA ALA A 114 -9.06 -4.82 6.39
C ALA A 114 -8.03 -5.28 5.34
N PHE A 115 -6.92 -5.85 5.80
CA PHE A 115 -5.89 -6.41 4.93
C PHE A 115 -6.11 -7.91 4.82
N ASP A 116 -6.77 -8.33 3.74
CA ASP A 116 -7.13 -9.74 3.54
C ASP A 116 -5.88 -10.60 3.36
N GLY A 117 -5.85 -11.71 4.07
CA GLY A 117 -4.70 -12.62 4.04
C GLY A 117 -3.55 -12.25 4.96
N HIS A 118 -3.72 -11.22 5.79
CA HIS A 118 -2.70 -10.84 6.76
C HIS A 118 -2.48 -11.98 7.78
N PRO A 119 -1.22 -12.38 8.08
CA PRO A 119 -0.96 -13.50 8.98
C PRO A 119 -1.33 -13.24 10.45
N HIS A 120 -1.30 -11.98 10.89
CA HIS A 120 -1.61 -11.60 12.27
C HIS A 120 -2.39 -10.30 12.31
N PRO A 121 -3.73 -10.34 12.04
CA PRO A 121 -4.53 -9.12 11.89
C PRO A 121 -4.92 -8.44 13.22
N GLU A 122 -4.29 -8.80 14.33
CA GLU A 122 -4.59 -8.20 15.62
C GLU A 122 -4.15 -6.73 15.70
N ARG A 123 -4.80 -5.99 16.59
CA ARG A 123 -4.45 -4.59 16.85
C ARG A 123 -3.04 -4.50 17.43
N LEU A 124 -2.29 -3.48 17.01
CA LEU A 124 -0.90 -3.28 17.40
C LEU A 124 -0.73 -2.21 18.46
N LEU A 125 -1.16 -0.98 18.14
CA LEU A 125 -0.94 0.20 18.99
C LEU A 125 -2.05 0.40 20.02
N THR A 126 -3.27 0.05 19.66
CA THR A 126 -4.47 0.31 20.48
C THR A 126 -5.10 -0.97 21.03
N ARG A 127 -4.30 -2.03 21.19
CA ARG A 127 -4.82 -3.35 21.58
C ARG A 127 -5.58 -3.32 22.91
N ASP A 128 -5.24 -2.39 23.79
CA ASP A 128 -5.89 -2.23 25.09
C ASP A 128 -7.01 -1.20 25.09
N HIS A 129 -7.30 -0.60 23.94
CA HIS A 129 -8.38 0.36 23.84
C HIS A 129 -9.74 -0.34 23.97
N PRO A 130 -10.62 0.11 24.89
CA PRO A 130 -11.81 -0.65 25.25
C PRO A 130 -12.92 -0.65 24.20
N LYS A 131 -12.95 0.30 23.26
CA LYS A 131 -14.05 0.45 22.30
C LYS A 131 -13.61 0.30 20.85
N PRO A 132 -13.70 -0.90 20.26
CA PRO A 132 -13.58 -1.06 18.81
C PRO A 132 -14.90 -0.67 18.11
N PRO A 133 -14.90 -0.25 16.81
CA PRO A 133 -13.72 0.02 16.02
C PRO A 133 -13.09 1.37 16.39
N TYR A 134 -11.78 1.41 16.52
CA TYR A 134 -11.04 2.63 16.80
C TYR A 134 -10.31 3.04 15.54
N GLN A 135 -10.72 4.14 14.94
CA GLN A 135 -10.21 4.62 13.66
C GLN A 135 -9.87 6.11 13.75
N PRO A 136 -8.86 6.47 14.56
CA PRO A 136 -8.61 7.87 14.91
C PRO A 136 -8.20 8.75 13.74
N LEU A 137 -7.69 8.19 12.65
CA LEU A 137 -7.24 8.97 11.51
C LEU A 137 -8.25 9.03 10.37
N ARG A 138 -9.44 8.45 10.54
CA ARG A 138 -10.52 8.59 9.56
C ARG A 138 -11.16 9.95 9.68
N LEU A 139 -11.47 10.54 8.53
CA LEU A 139 -12.21 11.80 8.49
C LEU A 139 -13.65 11.58 8.97
N LYS A 140 -14.14 12.46 9.84
CA LYS A 140 -15.53 12.44 10.26
C LYS A 140 -16.36 13.09 9.15
N ARG A 141 -17.03 12.27 8.37
CA ARG A 141 -17.90 12.76 7.30
C ARG A 141 -19.31 12.91 7.85
N LYS A 142 -19.95 14.03 7.53
CA LYS A 142 -21.35 14.22 7.89
C LYS A 142 -22.20 13.23 7.10
N PRO A 143 -23.26 12.65 7.71
CA PRO A 143 -24.15 11.72 7.01
C PRO A 143 -24.88 12.40 5.86
#